data_3e7ce81f089a1d2de7dbc793da5bc513
#
_entry.id   3e7ce81f089a1d2de7dbc793da5bc513
#
_cell.length_a   1.000
_cell.length_b   1.000
_cell.length_c   1.000
_cell.angle_alpha   90.00
_cell.angle_beta   90.00
_cell.angle_gamma   90.00
#
_symmetry.space_group_name_H-M   'P 1'
#
loop_
_entity.id
_entity.type
_entity.pdbx_description
1 polymer ?
#
loop_
_entity_poly.entity_id
_entity_poly.type
_entity_poly.pdbx_seq_one_letter_code
_entity_poly.pdbx_strand_id
1 'polypeptide(L)'
;EVIMRVLVLSPHTDDAELGCGGTIIKLLEDGHEVFWVVFSTAADSLAPGLPKDTLKREYFNVIEDLGLNNEHCKVFDFKVRNLNNYRQEILEDLVETRNQYNPDLVLGPSLNDHHQDHQVVAHEMVRAFKMTSSIICYELPWNHISFNTQCFTKLNKKQIEKKCVILGNYRSQLIKGKPYFSKEFIYGLAKTRGIQCNSEYAEAFEVVRWML
;
A
#
# COMPACT_ATOMS: atom_id res chain seq x y z
N GLU A 1 10.50 -21.39 -9.56
CA GLU A 1 10.64 -20.04 -8.97
C GLU A 1 10.25 -20.13 -7.48
N VAL A 2 10.97 -19.38 -6.63
CA VAL A 2 10.66 -19.37 -5.19
C VAL A 2 9.44 -18.48 -4.98
N ILE A 3 8.38 -19.03 -4.39
CA ILE A 3 7.18 -18.27 -4.02
C ILE A 3 7.52 -17.45 -2.77
N MET A 4 7.41 -16.12 -2.87
CA MET A 4 7.57 -15.20 -1.73
C MET A 4 6.23 -14.98 -1.04
N ARG A 5 6.29 -14.81 0.27
CA ARG A 5 5.18 -14.28 1.08
C ARG A 5 5.39 -12.78 1.27
N VAL A 6 4.49 -12.01 0.71
CA VAL A 6 4.57 -10.55 0.69
C VAL A 6 3.47 -9.98 1.58
N LEU A 7 3.86 -9.14 2.53
CA LEU A 7 2.93 -8.42 3.40
C LEU A 7 2.82 -6.97 2.93
N VAL A 8 1.60 -6.53 2.65
CA VAL A 8 1.29 -5.15 2.29
C VAL A 8 0.64 -4.45 3.48
N LEU A 9 1.16 -3.31 3.87
CA LEU A 9 0.67 -2.49 4.97
C LEU A 9 0.11 -1.17 4.45
N SER A 10 -1.18 -0.93 4.68
CA SER A 10 -1.87 0.31 4.31
C SER A 10 -2.34 1.05 5.57
N PRO A 11 -1.86 2.26 5.83
CA PRO A 11 -2.43 3.10 6.88
C PRO A 11 -3.94 3.32 6.71
N HIS A 12 -4.37 3.60 5.47
CA HIS A 12 -5.77 3.70 5.06
C HIS A 12 -6.06 2.80 3.86
N THR A 13 -7.31 2.69 3.47
CA THR A 13 -7.77 1.71 2.49
C THR A 13 -7.20 1.84 1.08
N ASP A 14 -6.80 3.03 0.66
CA ASP A 14 -6.38 3.36 -0.72
C ASP A 14 -4.87 3.61 -0.87
N ASP A 15 -4.11 3.64 0.23
CA ASP A 15 -2.70 4.05 0.22
C ASP A 15 -1.79 3.10 -0.56
N ALA A 16 -1.91 1.80 -0.35
CA ALA A 16 -1.02 0.84 -1.01
C ALA A 16 -1.34 0.69 -2.50
N GLU A 17 -2.61 0.77 -2.89
CA GLU A 17 -3.00 0.77 -4.30
C GLU A 17 -2.41 1.98 -5.04
N LEU A 18 -2.47 3.14 -4.40
CA LEU A 18 -1.88 4.37 -4.95
C LEU A 18 -0.35 4.26 -5.02
N GLY A 19 0.30 3.79 -3.95
CA GLY A 19 1.75 3.72 -3.85
C GLY A 19 2.40 2.57 -4.63
N CYS A 20 1.80 1.37 -4.58
CA CYS A 20 2.40 0.15 -5.15
C CYS A 20 1.39 -0.83 -5.78
N GLY A 21 0.23 -0.35 -6.23
CA GLY A 21 -0.81 -1.21 -6.82
C GLY A 21 -0.34 -2.00 -8.04
N GLY A 22 0.51 -1.42 -8.88
CA GLY A 22 1.11 -2.12 -10.01
C GLY A 22 2.04 -3.25 -9.57
N THR A 23 2.83 -3.03 -8.52
CA THR A 23 3.70 -4.05 -7.92
C THR A 23 2.88 -5.18 -7.32
N ILE A 24 1.79 -4.87 -6.60
CA ILE A 24 0.89 -5.89 -6.04
C ILE A 24 0.30 -6.76 -7.16
N ILE A 25 -0.19 -6.13 -8.24
CA ILE A 25 -0.72 -6.85 -9.40
C ILE A 25 0.35 -7.77 -10.00
N LYS A 26 1.57 -7.27 -10.20
CA LYS A 26 2.67 -8.07 -10.73
C LYS A 26 3.02 -9.24 -9.83
N LEU A 27 3.12 -9.04 -8.52
CA LEU A 27 3.42 -10.11 -7.55
C LEU A 27 2.38 -11.23 -7.60
N LEU A 28 1.09 -10.88 -7.72
CA LEU A 28 0.01 -11.84 -7.88
C LEU A 28 0.10 -12.60 -9.23
N GLU A 29 0.41 -11.90 -10.33
CA GLU A 29 0.63 -12.50 -11.66
C GLU A 29 1.83 -13.45 -11.66
N ASP A 30 2.88 -13.14 -10.90
CA ASP A 30 4.08 -13.97 -10.74
C ASP A 30 3.87 -15.15 -9.76
N GLY A 31 2.66 -15.28 -9.17
CA GLY A 31 2.27 -16.39 -8.30
C GLY A 31 2.77 -16.29 -6.86
N HIS A 32 3.14 -15.10 -6.40
CA HIS A 32 3.51 -14.86 -5.00
C HIS A 32 2.27 -14.78 -4.09
N GLU A 33 2.45 -15.13 -2.82
CA GLU A 33 1.40 -15.00 -1.80
C GLU A 33 1.39 -13.57 -1.26
N VAL A 34 0.26 -12.89 -1.37
CA VAL A 34 0.09 -11.51 -0.88
C VAL A 34 -0.89 -11.51 0.29
N PHE A 35 -0.44 -10.98 1.42
CA PHE A 35 -1.26 -10.68 2.59
C PHE A 35 -1.37 -9.16 2.74
N TRP A 36 -2.54 -8.66 3.14
CA TRP A 36 -2.78 -7.23 3.18
C TRP A 36 -3.42 -6.79 4.49
N VAL A 37 -2.79 -5.83 5.16
CA VAL A 37 -3.29 -5.24 6.41
C VAL A 37 -3.62 -3.77 6.19
N VAL A 38 -4.85 -3.39 6.52
CA VAL A 38 -5.33 -2.01 6.55
C VAL A 38 -5.58 -1.62 8.01
N PHE A 39 -5.03 -0.49 8.46
CA PHE A 39 -5.12 -0.07 9.87
C PHE A 39 -6.36 0.78 10.15
N SER A 40 -6.80 1.60 9.20
CA SER A 40 -7.98 2.45 9.35
C SER A 40 -8.83 2.45 8.08
N THR A 41 -10.13 2.27 8.26
CA THR A 41 -11.09 2.44 7.16
C THR A 41 -11.35 3.92 6.84
N ALA A 42 -10.76 4.84 7.59
CA ALA A 42 -10.87 6.28 7.41
C ALA A 42 -12.34 6.80 7.36
N ALA A 43 -13.26 6.15 8.08
CA ALA A 43 -14.69 6.46 8.08
C ALA A 43 -15.01 7.93 8.41
N ASP A 44 -14.23 8.54 9.31
CA ASP A 44 -14.40 9.96 9.70
C ASP A 44 -13.90 10.95 8.60
N SER A 45 -13.31 10.44 7.52
CA SER A 45 -12.87 11.24 6.38
C SER A 45 -13.83 11.18 5.19
N LEU A 46 -14.91 10.42 5.29
CA LEU A 46 -15.94 10.33 4.26
C LEU A 46 -16.67 11.66 4.06
N ALA A 47 -17.16 11.87 2.85
CA ALA A 47 -18.08 12.99 2.57
C ALA A 47 -19.40 12.80 3.36
N PRO A 48 -20.03 13.90 3.80
CA PRO A 48 -21.30 13.83 4.51
C PRO A 48 -22.37 13.04 3.74
N GLY A 49 -23.11 12.18 4.44
CA GLY A 49 -24.19 11.37 3.86
C GLY A 49 -23.78 9.99 3.35
N LEU A 50 -22.48 9.68 3.30
CA LEU A 50 -22.03 8.34 2.97
C LEU A 50 -22.04 7.41 4.20
N PRO A 51 -22.42 6.13 4.05
CA PRO A 51 -22.32 5.13 5.11
C PRO A 51 -20.88 5.00 5.62
N LYS A 52 -20.68 4.78 6.92
CA LYS A 52 -19.35 4.69 7.54
C LYS A 52 -18.49 3.55 7.01
N ASP A 53 -19.11 2.48 6.51
CA ASP A 53 -18.45 1.31 5.92
C ASP A 53 -18.11 1.47 4.43
N THR A 54 -18.35 2.64 3.83
CA THR A 54 -18.16 2.87 2.38
C THR A 54 -16.74 2.53 1.94
N LEU A 55 -15.71 3.10 2.58
CA LEU A 55 -14.31 2.81 2.20
C LEU A 55 -13.92 1.36 2.44
N LYS A 56 -14.46 0.73 3.48
CA LYS A 56 -14.23 -0.71 3.71
C LYS A 56 -14.81 -1.55 2.58
N ARG A 57 -16.02 -1.24 2.09
CA ARG A 57 -16.63 -1.93 0.95
C ARG A 57 -15.86 -1.67 -0.34
N GLU A 58 -15.44 -0.44 -0.59
CA GLU A 58 -14.64 -0.07 -1.76
C GLU A 58 -13.30 -0.83 -1.78
N TYR A 59 -12.64 -0.98 -0.62
CA TYR A 59 -11.45 -1.81 -0.47
C TYR A 59 -11.72 -3.29 -0.81
N PHE A 60 -12.79 -3.89 -0.31
CA PHE A 60 -13.10 -5.29 -0.63
C PHE A 60 -13.46 -5.50 -2.10
N ASN A 61 -14.00 -4.50 -2.80
CA ASN A 61 -14.14 -4.56 -4.26
C ASN A 61 -12.77 -4.61 -4.95
N VAL A 62 -11.76 -3.89 -4.43
CA VAL A 62 -10.37 -3.99 -4.94
C VAL A 62 -9.83 -5.41 -4.73
N ILE A 63 -10.04 -5.99 -3.56
CA ILE A 63 -9.59 -7.36 -3.24
C ILE A 63 -10.23 -8.38 -4.18
N GLU A 64 -11.53 -8.24 -4.46
CA GLU A 64 -12.25 -9.08 -5.43
C GLU A 64 -11.69 -8.92 -6.85
N ASP A 65 -11.49 -7.68 -7.32
CA ASP A 65 -10.92 -7.40 -8.65
C ASP A 65 -9.49 -7.93 -8.81
N LEU A 66 -8.74 -8.02 -7.72
CA LEU A 66 -7.41 -8.62 -7.70
C LEU A 66 -7.44 -10.15 -7.64
N GLY A 67 -8.57 -10.76 -7.32
CA GLY A 67 -8.71 -12.19 -7.11
C GLY A 67 -8.06 -12.68 -5.81
N LEU A 68 -7.87 -11.78 -4.83
CA LEU A 68 -7.35 -12.14 -3.52
C LEU A 68 -8.45 -12.76 -2.65
N ASN A 69 -8.07 -13.75 -1.83
CA ASN A 69 -8.96 -14.29 -0.81
C ASN A 69 -9.06 -13.30 0.37
N ASN A 70 -10.27 -13.07 0.87
CA ASN A 70 -10.51 -12.22 2.04
C ASN A 70 -9.76 -12.71 3.29
N GLU A 71 -9.44 -14.00 3.39
CA GLU A 71 -8.63 -14.57 4.48
C GLU A 71 -7.19 -14.04 4.49
N HIS A 72 -6.72 -13.51 3.35
CA HIS A 72 -5.42 -12.85 3.24
C HIS A 72 -5.49 -11.34 3.56
N CYS A 73 -6.64 -10.86 4.03
CA CYS A 73 -6.86 -9.45 4.32
C CYS A 73 -7.27 -9.25 5.78
N LYS A 74 -6.54 -8.41 6.51
CA LYS A 74 -6.88 -7.97 7.86
C LYS A 74 -7.20 -6.49 7.84
N VAL A 75 -8.39 -6.11 8.27
CA VAL A 75 -8.85 -4.71 8.25
C VAL A 75 -9.20 -4.30 9.67
N PHE A 76 -8.38 -3.43 10.23
CA PHE A 76 -8.63 -2.78 11.50
C PHE A 76 -9.49 -1.53 11.32
N ASP A 77 -10.03 -1.03 12.41
CA ASP A 77 -10.85 0.18 12.41
C ASP A 77 -10.31 1.21 13.43
N PHE A 78 -8.98 1.38 13.45
CA PHE A 78 -8.37 2.44 14.24
C PHE A 78 -8.84 3.80 13.73
N LYS A 79 -9.07 4.73 14.64
CA LYS A 79 -9.56 6.05 14.29
C LYS A 79 -8.55 6.80 13.44
N VAL A 80 -8.94 7.19 12.21
CA VAL A 80 -8.12 7.97 11.29
C VAL A 80 -7.60 9.27 11.93
N ARG A 81 -6.38 9.64 11.64
CA ARG A 81 -5.63 10.78 12.19
C ARG A 81 -5.29 10.65 13.69
N ASN A 82 -5.51 9.47 14.27
CA ASN A 82 -5.25 9.19 15.68
C ASN A 82 -4.43 7.91 15.90
N LEU A 83 -3.82 7.32 14.87
CA LEU A 83 -3.05 6.08 15.00
C LEU A 83 -1.90 6.22 16.01
N ASN A 84 -1.39 7.44 16.22
CA ASN A 84 -0.39 7.75 17.22
C ASN A 84 -0.80 7.36 18.68
N ASN A 85 -2.10 7.32 18.97
CA ASN A 85 -2.61 6.90 20.27
C ASN A 85 -2.63 5.36 20.44
N TYR A 86 -2.48 4.62 19.35
CA TYR A 86 -2.57 3.15 19.30
C TYR A 86 -1.25 2.48 18.90
N ARG A 87 -0.12 3.20 19.00
CA ARG A 87 1.18 2.71 18.52
C ARG A 87 1.57 1.34 19.07
N GLN A 88 1.33 1.10 20.37
CA GLN A 88 1.68 -0.17 20.99
C GLN A 88 0.77 -1.30 20.48
N GLU A 89 -0.54 -1.05 20.37
CA GLU A 89 -1.51 -2.01 19.84
C GLU A 89 -1.17 -2.37 18.39
N ILE A 90 -0.87 -1.36 17.55
CA ILE A 90 -0.43 -1.55 16.15
C ILE A 90 0.85 -2.40 16.09
N LEU A 91 1.83 -2.16 16.97
CA LEU A 91 3.03 -2.98 17.02
C LEU A 91 2.72 -4.43 17.38
N GLU A 92 1.86 -4.67 18.37
CA GLU A 92 1.46 -6.02 18.78
C GLU A 92 0.72 -6.76 17.65
N ASP A 93 -0.21 -6.09 16.96
CA ASP A 93 -0.88 -6.61 15.78
C ASP A 93 0.08 -6.97 14.65
N LEU A 94 1.11 -6.14 14.41
CA LEU A 94 2.16 -6.41 13.42
C LEU A 94 3.06 -7.60 13.82
N VAL A 95 3.38 -7.73 15.11
CA VAL A 95 4.13 -8.87 15.63
C VAL A 95 3.33 -10.16 15.49
N GLU A 96 2.03 -10.14 15.81
CA GLU A 96 1.13 -11.28 15.59
C GLU A 96 1.07 -11.64 14.10
N THR A 97 0.86 -10.66 13.23
CA THR A 97 0.84 -10.81 11.77
C THR A 97 2.15 -11.41 11.25
N ARG A 98 3.30 -10.92 11.73
CA ARG A 98 4.61 -11.48 11.41
C ARG A 98 4.71 -12.96 11.78
N ASN A 99 4.28 -13.32 12.97
CA ASN A 99 4.37 -14.70 13.46
C ASN A 99 3.41 -15.64 12.71
N GLN A 100 2.26 -15.11 12.27
CA GLN A 100 1.26 -15.85 11.51
C GLN A 100 1.70 -16.09 10.05
N TYR A 101 2.15 -15.04 9.36
CA TYR A 101 2.44 -15.10 7.92
C TYR A 101 3.91 -15.28 7.59
N ASN A 102 4.83 -14.94 8.51
CA ASN A 102 6.27 -14.99 8.32
C ASN A 102 6.69 -14.45 6.95
N PRO A 103 6.44 -13.16 6.66
CA PRO A 103 6.66 -12.59 5.33
C PRO A 103 8.15 -12.48 4.99
N ASP A 104 8.48 -12.73 3.72
CA ASP A 104 9.82 -12.54 3.16
C ASP A 104 10.06 -11.06 2.81
N LEU A 105 8.99 -10.37 2.37
CA LEU A 105 8.99 -8.97 1.96
C LEU A 105 7.82 -8.22 2.59
N VAL A 106 8.08 -7.03 3.11
CA VAL A 106 7.06 -6.11 3.62
C VAL A 106 7.07 -4.83 2.78
N LEU A 107 5.90 -4.47 2.25
CA LEU A 107 5.61 -3.22 1.55
C LEU A 107 4.83 -2.32 2.50
N GLY A 108 5.30 -1.11 2.75
CA GLY A 108 4.60 -0.17 3.63
C GLY A 108 4.85 1.29 3.29
N PRO A 109 4.30 2.23 4.06
CA PRO A 109 4.51 3.65 3.85
C PRO A 109 5.96 4.04 4.15
N SER A 110 6.42 5.13 3.53
CA SER A 110 7.78 5.66 3.74
C SER A 110 7.94 6.22 5.16
N LEU A 111 9.17 6.08 5.70
CA LEU A 111 9.58 6.76 6.93
C LEU A 111 9.63 8.29 6.76
N ASN A 112 9.70 8.78 5.51
CA ASN A 112 9.71 10.19 5.15
C ASN A 112 8.31 10.73 4.77
N ASP A 113 7.25 9.95 4.96
CA ASP A 113 5.87 10.40 4.78
C ASP A 113 5.48 11.35 5.92
N HIS A 114 4.86 12.50 5.57
CA HIS A 114 4.47 13.52 6.55
C HIS A 114 3.05 13.34 7.12
N HIS A 115 2.29 12.35 6.65
CA HIS A 115 1.00 12.03 7.24
C HIS A 115 1.22 11.29 8.57
N GLN A 116 0.65 11.81 9.69
CA GLN A 116 0.88 11.27 11.03
C GLN A 116 0.55 9.79 11.18
N ASP A 117 -0.52 9.31 10.53
CA ASP A 117 -0.90 7.89 10.58
C ASP A 117 0.11 7.01 9.82
N HIS A 118 0.61 7.50 8.67
CA HIS A 118 1.63 6.79 7.89
C HIS A 118 2.94 6.67 8.65
N GLN A 119 3.35 7.72 9.36
CA GLN A 119 4.53 7.69 10.22
C GLN A 119 4.42 6.60 11.30
N VAL A 120 3.26 6.44 11.92
CA VAL A 120 3.03 5.39 12.91
C VAL A 120 3.23 4.03 12.28
N VAL A 121 2.52 3.73 11.19
CA VAL A 121 2.61 2.43 10.51
C VAL A 121 4.04 2.16 10.04
N ALA A 122 4.71 3.15 9.44
CA ALA A 122 6.10 3.02 8.97
C ALA A 122 7.07 2.68 10.11
N HIS A 123 6.99 3.38 11.25
CA HIS A 123 7.88 3.14 12.37
C HIS A 123 7.61 1.79 13.04
N GLU A 124 6.35 1.42 13.24
CA GLU A 124 6.02 0.14 13.88
C GLU A 124 6.29 -1.04 12.92
N MET A 125 6.15 -0.86 11.61
CA MET A 125 6.60 -1.82 10.60
C MET A 125 8.11 -2.13 10.75
N VAL A 126 8.94 -1.10 10.84
CA VAL A 126 10.39 -1.30 11.01
C VAL A 126 10.68 -2.01 12.32
N ARG A 127 10.01 -1.64 13.43
CA ARG A 127 10.18 -2.31 14.73
C ARG A 127 9.81 -3.79 14.67
N ALA A 128 8.71 -4.12 13.99
CA ALA A 128 8.20 -5.48 13.91
C ALA A 128 9.03 -6.40 12.99
N PHE A 129 9.53 -5.89 11.84
CA PHE A 129 10.03 -6.73 10.76
C PHE A 129 11.53 -6.61 10.46
N LYS A 130 12.26 -5.62 10.97
CA LYS A 130 13.67 -5.35 10.62
C LYS A 130 14.66 -6.51 10.81
N MET A 131 14.30 -7.52 11.59
CA MET A 131 15.16 -8.68 11.88
C MET A 131 14.73 -9.94 11.13
N THR A 132 13.59 -9.92 10.43
CA THR A 132 12.97 -11.12 9.86
C THR A 132 12.66 -11.01 8.38
N SER A 133 12.51 -9.80 7.84
CA SER A 133 11.99 -9.59 6.50
C SER A 133 12.72 -8.47 5.77
N SER A 134 12.77 -8.52 4.45
CA SER A 134 13.08 -7.35 3.64
C SER A 134 11.95 -6.32 3.79
N ILE A 135 12.30 -5.03 3.82
CA ILE A 135 11.33 -3.93 3.97
C ILE A 135 11.62 -2.88 2.91
N ILE A 136 10.63 -2.61 2.07
CA ILE A 136 10.65 -1.52 1.11
C ILE A 136 9.41 -0.63 1.28
N CYS A 137 9.57 0.66 1.05
CA CYS A 137 8.52 1.65 1.27
C CYS A 137 8.07 2.26 -0.05
N TYR A 138 6.74 2.30 -0.26
CA TYR A 138 6.14 2.84 -1.46
C TYR A 138 6.05 4.37 -1.43
N GLU A 139 5.89 4.94 -2.62
CA GLU A 139 5.86 6.38 -2.86
C GLU A 139 4.43 6.93 -2.87
N LEU A 140 4.20 8.00 -2.08
CA LEU A 140 2.99 8.84 -2.14
C LEU A 140 3.44 10.31 -2.27
N PRO A 141 3.71 10.81 -3.50
CA PRO A 141 4.42 12.07 -3.73
C PRO A 141 3.84 13.30 -3.04
N TRP A 142 2.51 13.33 -2.82
CA TRP A 142 1.85 14.44 -2.13
C TRP A 142 2.11 14.49 -0.63
N ASN A 143 2.65 13.41 -0.06
CA ASN A 143 2.98 13.32 1.36
C ASN A 143 4.49 13.48 1.63
N HIS A 144 5.34 13.47 0.58
CA HIS A 144 6.79 13.55 0.73
C HIS A 144 7.33 14.93 0.43
N ILE A 145 8.36 15.35 1.17
CA ILE A 145 9.27 16.44 0.77
C ILE A 145 10.46 15.84 0.02
N SER A 146 10.93 14.67 0.44
CA SER A 146 11.98 13.90 -0.22
C SER A 146 11.61 12.42 -0.28
N PHE A 147 12.00 11.75 -1.36
CA PHE A 147 11.83 10.31 -1.54
C PHE A 147 13.02 9.73 -2.30
N ASN A 148 13.68 8.71 -1.75
CA ASN A 148 14.84 8.10 -2.36
C ASN A 148 14.44 6.89 -3.21
N THR A 149 14.55 7.01 -4.53
CA THR A 149 14.23 5.92 -5.46
C THR A 149 15.38 4.92 -5.55
N GLN A 150 15.34 3.87 -4.73
CA GLN A 150 16.45 2.90 -4.57
C GLN A 150 16.10 1.53 -5.17
N CYS A 151 14.82 1.18 -5.23
CA CYS A 151 14.33 -0.07 -5.77
C CYS A 151 13.19 0.22 -6.74
N PHE A 152 13.07 -0.58 -7.81
CA PHE A 152 12.06 -0.38 -8.85
C PHE A 152 11.39 -1.70 -9.20
N THR A 153 10.07 -1.69 -9.28
CA THR A 153 9.31 -2.74 -9.96
C THR A 153 9.00 -2.29 -11.37
N LYS A 154 9.59 -2.94 -12.37
CA LYS A 154 9.27 -2.71 -13.79
C LYS A 154 7.88 -3.24 -14.10
N LEU A 155 7.05 -2.41 -14.72
CA LEU A 155 5.67 -2.71 -15.03
C LEU A 155 5.41 -2.62 -16.53
N ASN A 156 4.46 -3.41 -17.00
CA ASN A 156 3.92 -3.30 -18.35
C ASN A 156 2.62 -2.45 -18.36
N LYS A 157 2.17 -2.11 -19.57
CA LYS A 157 0.97 -1.28 -19.75
C LYS A 157 -0.28 -1.90 -19.14
N LYS A 158 -0.47 -3.22 -19.21
CA LYS A 158 -1.64 -3.91 -18.67
C LYS A 158 -1.71 -3.80 -17.13
N GLN A 159 -0.55 -3.86 -16.44
CA GLN A 159 -0.48 -3.71 -15.00
C GLN A 159 -0.85 -2.29 -14.56
N ILE A 160 -0.42 -1.25 -15.29
CA ILE A 160 -0.84 0.14 -15.02
C ILE A 160 -2.32 0.35 -15.33
N GLU A 161 -2.83 -0.21 -16.42
CA GLU A 161 -4.26 -0.17 -16.73
C GLU A 161 -5.09 -0.84 -15.61
N LYS A 162 -4.66 -2.01 -15.14
CA LYS A 162 -5.33 -2.72 -14.03
C LYS A 162 -5.23 -1.92 -12.72
N LYS A 163 -4.09 -1.27 -12.43
CA LYS A 163 -3.97 -0.34 -11.30
C LYS A 163 -5.01 0.78 -11.38
N CYS A 164 -5.22 1.38 -12.54
CA CYS A 164 -6.26 2.40 -12.74
C CYS A 164 -7.67 1.83 -12.52
N VAL A 165 -7.92 0.59 -12.93
CA VAL A 165 -9.23 -0.07 -12.73
C VAL A 165 -9.52 -0.28 -11.25
N ILE A 166 -8.60 -0.87 -10.50
CA ILE A 166 -8.80 -1.11 -9.05
C ILE A 166 -8.97 0.19 -8.26
N LEU A 167 -8.22 1.25 -8.59
CA LEU A 167 -8.39 2.57 -8.00
C LEU A 167 -9.76 3.20 -8.33
N GLY A 168 -10.37 2.81 -9.44
CA GLY A 168 -11.73 3.20 -9.83
C GLY A 168 -12.83 2.70 -8.87
N ASN A 169 -12.54 1.72 -8.01
CA ASN A 169 -13.47 1.25 -6.96
C ASN A 169 -13.67 2.29 -5.85
N TYR A 170 -12.70 3.17 -5.62
CA TYR A 170 -12.78 4.22 -4.58
C TYR A 170 -13.61 5.41 -5.03
N ARG A 171 -14.88 5.18 -5.38
CA ARG A 171 -15.81 6.21 -5.87
C ARG A 171 -15.98 7.35 -4.88
N SER A 172 -15.99 7.04 -3.58
CA SER A 172 -16.07 8.05 -2.53
C SER A 172 -14.88 9.02 -2.55
N GLN A 173 -13.69 8.58 -2.99
CA GLN A 173 -12.49 9.40 -3.12
C GLN A 173 -12.44 10.13 -4.47
N LEU A 174 -12.87 9.47 -5.53
CA LEU A 174 -12.96 10.08 -6.88
C LEU A 174 -13.88 11.31 -6.88
N ILE A 175 -15.02 11.25 -6.17
CA ILE A 175 -15.96 12.38 -6.03
C ILE A 175 -15.30 13.59 -5.35
N LYS A 176 -14.29 13.36 -4.47
CA LYS A 176 -13.53 14.45 -3.84
C LYS A 176 -12.60 15.20 -4.83
N GLY A 177 -12.41 14.68 -6.04
CA GLY A 177 -11.60 15.28 -7.09
C GLY A 177 -10.11 15.37 -6.75
N LYS A 178 -9.58 14.39 -6.00
CA LYS A 178 -8.17 14.35 -5.65
C LYS A 178 -7.31 14.10 -6.90
N PRO A 179 -6.35 14.98 -7.26
CA PRO A 179 -5.58 14.86 -8.51
C PRO A 179 -4.81 13.56 -8.66
N TYR A 180 -4.33 13.00 -7.54
CA TYR A 180 -3.54 11.77 -7.52
C TYR A 180 -4.35 10.49 -7.80
N PHE A 181 -5.69 10.55 -7.89
CA PHE A 181 -6.54 9.48 -8.42
C PHE A 181 -6.72 9.55 -9.95
N SER A 182 -6.23 10.61 -10.59
CA SER A 182 -6.37 10.73 -12.04
C SER A 182 -5.45 9.75 -12.79
N LYS A 183 -5.92 9.27 -13.95
CA LYS A 183 -5.10 8.42 -14.82
C LYS A 183 -3.83 9.13 -15.26
N GLU A 184 -3.93 10.43 -15.55
CA GLU A 184 -2.80 11.28 -15.94
C GLU A 184 -1.69 11.25 -14.89
N PHE A 185 -2.05 11.37 -13.61
CA PHE A 185 -1.09 11.30 -12.52
C PHE A 185 -0.47 9.89 -12.41
N ILE A 186 -1.29 8.83 -12.41
CA ILE A 186 -0.84 7.44 -12.25
C ILE A 186 0.13 7.07 -13.39
N TYR A 187 -0.25 7.35 -14.63
CA TYR A 187 0.62 7.10 -15.79
C TYR A 187 1.87 8.00 -15.79
N GLY A 188 1.73 9.27 -15.44
CA GLY A 188 2.84 10.23 -15.40
C GLY A 188 3.92 9.82 -14.40
N LEU A 189 3.53 9.44 -13.18
CA LEU A 189 4.45 8.96 -12.15
C LEU A 189 5.12 7.65 -12.58
N ALA A 190 4.34 6.66 -13.03
CA ALA A 190 4.86 5.38 -13.48
C ALA A 190 5.83 5.52 -14.68
N LYS A 191 5.56 6.44 -15.59
CA LYS A 191 6.45 6.76 -16.73
C LYS A 191 7.74 7.40 -16.26
N THR A 192 7.66 8.35 -15.33
CA THR A 192 8.84 9.00 -14.74
C THR A 192 9.75 7.96 -14.08
N ARG A 193 9.19 7.05 -13.31
CA ARG A 193 9.95 5.97 -12.64
C ARG A 193 10.45 4.94 -13.64
N GLY A 194 9.70 4.68 -14.70
CA GLY A 194 10.13 3.80 -15.80
C GLY A 194 11.41 4.29 -16.47
N ILE A 195 11.51 5.60 -16.76
CA ILE A 195 12.73 6.22 -17.37
C ILE A 195 13.95 5.98 -16.47
N GLN A 196 13.81 6.05 -15.16
CA GLN A 196 14.91 5.87 -14.21
C GLN A 196 15.49 4.44 -14.21
N CYS A 197 14.72 3.43 -14.61
CA CYS A 197 15.14 2.03 -14.60
C CYS A 197 15.11 1.34 -15.98
N ASN A 198 15.07 2.12 -17.06
CA ASN A 198 14.98 1.64 -18.45
C ASN A 198 13.81 0.66 -18.66
N SER A 199 12.60 1.14 -18.32
CA SER A 199 11.33 0.45 -18.51
C SER A 199 10.28 1.42 -19.04
N GLU A 200 9.20 0.90 -19.63
CA GLU A 200 8.09 1.75 -20.08
C GLU A 200 7.38 2.39 -18.88
N TYR A 201 7.14 1.60 -17.84
CA TYR A 201 6.56 2.03 -16.56
C TYR A 201 7.28 1.35 -15.41
N ALA A 202 7.29 1.98 -14.26
CA ALA A 202 7.74 1.39 -13.00
C ALA A 202 7.06 2.05 -11.79
N GLU A 203 7.11 1.36 -10.67
CA GLU A 203 6.93 1.92 -9.34
C GLU A 203 8.27 1.91 -8.61
N ALA A 204 8.51 2.93 -7.78
CA ALA A 204 9.75 3.11 -7.06
C ALA A 204 9.55 2.97 -5.55
N PHE A 205 10.61 2.54 -4.89
CA PHE A 205 10.61 2.28 -3.44
C PHE A 205 11.88 2.79 -2.78
N GLU A 206 11.76 3.20 -1.53
CA GLU A 206 12.87 3.32 -0.60
C GLU A 206 13.17 1.94 0.00
N VAL A 207 14.45 1.62 0.20
CA VAL A 207 14.87 0.37 0.83
C VAL A 207 15.27 0.64 2.27
N VAL A 208 14.50 0.10 3.22
CA VAL A 208 14.83 0.17 4.65
C VAL A 208 15.72 -1.00 5.04
N ARG A 209 15.40 -2.19 4.56
CA ARG A 209 16.17 -3.42 4.81
C ARG A 209 16.05 -4.33 3.60
N TRP A 210 17.17 -4.90 3.18
CA TRP A 210 17.19 -5.96 2.19
C TRP A 210 17.90 -7.17 2.75
N MET A 211 17.28 -8.34 2.71
CA MET A 211 17.81 -9.62 3.18
C MET A 211 17.88 -10.57 2.00
N LEU A 212 19.06 -11.20 1.80
CA LEU A 212 19.36 -12.15 0.73
C LEU A 212 19.18 -13.58 1.23
#